data_f3c057201a464b13d424faf0663e0850
#
_entry.id   f3c057201a464b13d424faf0663e0850
#
_cell.length_a   1.000
_cell.length_b   1.000
_cell.length_c   1.000
_cell.angle_alpha   90.00
_cell.angle_beta   90.00
_cell.angle_gamma   90.00
#
_symmetry.space_group_name_H-M   'P 1'
#
loop_
_entity.id
_entity.type
_entity.pdbx_description
1 polymer ?
#
loop_
_entity_poly.entity_id
_entity_poly.type
_entity_poly.pdbx_seq_one_letter_code
_entity_poly.pdbx_strand_id
1 'polypeptide(L)'
;MEEAQQSDALDYTPVLAQVQANNRLTGDLLGDARVVICLGSRAQISFLIGHRGNDGKIIGAATTENEGMALVERLRPDFLFTSDELEEGCGLALVMRVKRRLTRIRTLLMIRGKPSRQGIQSAIHAGCDGILLESRMGMGTGLEAIRTVCGGGIYLDRGLEPALVLPDRAKGKAARAVQPNLSPRELDVLARLVGGESNATIARHLYVSVDTVKTHLRNVQLKLQARDRTHAAVLALQFGLVDWPEPANDR
;
A
#
# COMPACT_ATOMS: atom_id res chain seq x y z
N MET A 1 -37.97 -18.87 16.74
CA MET A 1 -37.62 -18.04 15.60
C MET A 1 -36.09 -17.99 15.56
N GLU A 2 -35.53 -18.93 14.83
CA GLU A 2 -34.07 -19.07 14.62
C GLU A 2 -33.70 -18.08 13.53
N GLU A 3 -32.99 -17.01 13.89
CA GLU A 3 -32.28 -16.20 12.93
C GLU A 3 -31.10 -17.02 12.40
N ALA A 4 -31.25 -17.49 11.18
CA ALA A 4 -30.19 -18.13 10.42
C ALA A 4 -29.04 -17.12 10.29
N GLN A 5 -27.93 -17.36 11.00
CA GLN A 5 -26.65 -16.81 10.68
C GLN A 5 -26.30 -17.23 9.25
N GLN A 6 -26.54 -16.32 8.31
CA GLN A 6 -26.09 -16.45 6.94
C GLN A 6 -24.55 -16.44 6.97
N SER A 7 -23.98 -17.63 6.82
CA SER A 7 -22.55 -17.82 6.61
C SER A 7 -22.16 -17.02 5.35
N ASP A 8 -21.37 -15.97 5.55
CA ASP A 8 -20.68 -15.26 4.46
C ASP A 8 -19.58 -16.16 3.86
N ALA A 9 -19.99 -17.32 3.35
CA ALA A 9 -19.09 -18.14 2.55
C ALA A 9 -18.87 -17.45 1.22
N LEU A 10 -17.67 -16.90 1.03
CA LEU A 10 -17.29 -16.26 -0.21
C LEU A 10 -17.23 -17.33 -1.32
N ASP A 11 -18.21 -17.34 -2.20
CA ASP A 11 -18.17 -18.16 -3.41
C ASP A 11 -17.28 -17.47 -4.45
N TYR A 12 -16.11 -18.03 -4.67
CA TYR A 12 -15.15 -17.53 -5.68
C TYR A 12 -15.48 -17.96 -7.11
N THR A 13 -16.43 -18.87 -7.32
CA THR A 13 -16.75 -19.41 -8.65
C THR A 13 -17.04 -18.31 -9.68
N PRO A 14 -17.85 -17.28 -9.37
CA PRO A 14 -18.16 -16.21 -10.32
C PRO A 14 -16.95 -15.35 -10.69
N VAL A 15 -15.92 -15.31 -9.82
CA VAL A 15 -14.76 -14.41 -9.97
C VAL A 15 -13.48 -15.12 -10.39
N LEU A 16 -13.49 -16.46 -10.58
CA LEU A 16 -12.31 -17.24 -10.92
C LEU A 16 -11.62 -16.71 -12.18
N ALA A 17 -12.38 -16.42 -13.24
CA ALA A 17 -11.82 -15.88 -14.48
C ALA A 17 -11.15 -14.51 -14.25
N GLN A 18 -11.77 -13.66 -13.45
CA GLN A 18 -11.22 -12.36 -13.09
C GLN A 18 -9.95 -12.48 -12.26
N VAL A 19 -9.91 -13.39 -11.29
CA VAL A 19 -8.70 -13.66 -10.49
C VAL A 19 -7.56 -14.13 -11.38
N GLN A 20 -7.83 -15.03 -12.33
CA GLN A 20 -6.82 -15.49 -13.27
C GLN A 20 -6.31 -14.37 -14.21
N ALA A 21 -7.21 -13.51 -14.69
CA ALA A 21 -6.85 -12.35 -15.49
C ALA A 21 -5.98 -11.36 -14.69
N ASN A 22 -6.38 -11.04 -13.45
CA ASN A 22 -5.63 -10.16 -12.56
C ASN A 22 -4.23 -10.70 -12.26
N ASN A 23 -4.08 -12.01 -12.10
CA ASN A 23 -2.79 -12.64 -11.85
C ASN A 23 -1.84 -12.51 -13.05
N ARG A 24 -2.34 -12.66 -14.28
CA ARG A 24 -1.55 -12.43 -15.51
C ARG A 24 -1.10 -10.97 -15.60
N LEU A 25 -2.04 -10.03 -15.41
CA LEU A 25 -1.75 -8.60 -15.42
C LEU A 25 -0.75 -8.19 -14.34
N THR A 26 -0.79 -8.84 -13.17
CA THR A 26 0.21 -8.63 -12.12
C THR A 26 1.62 -8.96 -12.60
N GLY A 27 1.77 -10.10 -13.30
CA GLY A 27 3.03 -10.49 -13.91
C GLY A 27 3.53 -9.49 -14.93
N ASP A 28 2.65 -8.98 -15.79
CA ASP A 28 2.99 -7.97 -16.80
C ASP A 28 3.40 -6.64 -16.18
N LEU A 29 2.71 -6.21 -15.12
CA LEU A 29 3.01 -4.97 -14.39
C LEU A 29 4.36 -5.01 -13.66
N LEU A 30 4.74 -6.16 -13.13
CA LEU A 30 6.05 -6.34 -12.51
C LEU A 30 7.19 -6.26 -13.54
N GLY A 31 6.91 -6.55 -14.83
CA GLY A 31 7.92 -6.49 -15.89
C GLY A 31 9.16 -7.32 -15.51
N ASP A 32 10.33 -6.69 -15.54
CA ASP A 32 11.61 -7.30 -15.15
C ASP A 32 11.95 -7.08 -13.67
N ALA A 33 11.00 -6.60 -12.85
CA ALA A 33 11.25 -6.32 -11.44
C ALA A 33 11.62 -7.60 -10.67
N ARG A 34 12.67 -7.50 -9.87
CA ARG A 34 13.19 -8.57 -9.01
C ARG A 34 12.45 -8.50 -7.67
N VAL A 35 11.68 -9.53 -7.34
CA VAL A 35 10.79 -9.57 -6.18
C VAL A 35 11.34 -10.50 -5.10
N VAL A 36 11.38 -10.05 -3.87
CA VAL A 36 11.52 -10.90 -2.69
C VAL A 36 10.18 -10.95 -1.98
N ILE A 37 9.75 -12.16 -1.61
CA ILE A 37 8.55 -12.37 -0.79
C ILE A 37 8.95 -12.86 0.61
N CYS A 38 8.26 -12.36 1.64
CA CYS A 38 8.46 -12.82 3.01
C CYS A 38 7.07 -12.99 3.67
N LEU A 39 6.61 -14.23 3.76
CA LEU A 39 5.24 -14.55 4.19
C LEU A 39 5.28 -15.63 5.26
N GLY A 40 4.46 -15.50 6.31
CA GLY A 40 4.38 -16.47 7.40
C GLY A 40 3.76 -17.82 7.03
N SER A 41 3.46 -18.06 5.75
CA SER A 41 2.88 -19.32 5.27
C SER A 41 3.68 -19.90 4.11
N ARG A 42 4.28 -21.04 4.32
CA ARG A 42 5.00 -21.81 3.27
C ARG A 42 4.08 -22.22 2.12
N ALA A 43 2.82 -22.49 2.43
CA ALA A 43 1.82 -22.83 1.41
C ALA A 43 1.53 -21.62 0.48
N GLN A 44 1.40 -20.42 1.05
CA GLN A 44 1.23 -19.19 0.27
C GLN A 44 2.46 -18.92 -0.61
N ILE A 45 3.67 -19.09 -0.07
CA ILE A 45 4.94 -18.97 -0.81
C ILE A 45 4.96 -19.94 -1.98
N SER A 46 4.69 -21.23 -1.73
CA SER A 46 4.69 -22.26 -2.77
C SER A 46 3.67 -21.97 -3.87
N PHE A 47 2.48 -21.50 -3.50
CA PHE A 47 1.45 -21.10 -4.44
C PHE A 47 1.90 -19.92 -5.32
N LEU A 48 2.47 -18.87 -4.72
CA LEU A 48 2.93 -17.69 -5.44
C LEU A 48 4.09 -18.01 -6.39
N ILE A 49 5.03 -18.86 -5.97
CA ILE A 49 6.18 -19.29 -6.81
C ILE A 49 5.69 -20.15 -7.99
N GLY A 50 4.74 -21.06 -7.74
CA GLY A 50 4.20 -21.95 -8.76
C GLY A 50 3.24 -21.28 -9.75
N HIS A 51 2.91 -20.00 -9.55
CA HIS A 51 1.95 -19.30 -10.38
C HIS A 51 2.60 -18.76 -11.67
N ARG A 52 2.06 -19.14 -12.86
CA ARG A 52 2.63 -18.82 -14.19
C ARG A 52 2.91 -17.34 -14.45
N GLY A 53 2.23 -16.42 -13.77
CA GLY A 53 2.47 -14.97 -13.91
C GLY A 53 3.73 -14.46 -13.20
N ASN A 54 4.36 -15.30 -12.38
CA ASN A 54 5.53 -14.91 -11.56
C ASN A 54 6.82 -15.56 -12.03
N ASP A 55 6.85 -16.18 -13.21
CA ASP A 55 7.99 -16.93 -13.74
C ASP A 55 9.26 -16.08 -13.73
N GLY A 56 10.22 -16.45 -12.89
CA GLY A 56 11.53 -15.80 -12.77
C GLY A 56 11.55 -14.45 -12.02
N LYS A 57 10.41 -13.89 -11.62
CA LYS A 57 10.33 -12.59 -10.95
C LYS A 57 10.59 -12.69 -9.45
N ILE A 58 10.11 -13.76 -8.82
CA ILE A 58 10.40 -14.04 -7.41
C ILE A 58 11.80 -14.65 -7.33
N ILE A 59 12.76 -13.83 -6.90
CA ILE A 59 14.17 -14.20 -6.79
C ILE A 59 14.58 -14.69 -5.40
N GLY A 60 13.69 -14.59 -4.42
CA GLY A 60 13.91 -15.06 -3.05
C GLY A 60 12.60 -15.10 -2.26
N ALA A 61 12.52 -16.07 -1.36
CA ALA A 61 11.38 -16.26 -0.48
C ALA A 61 11.85 -16.65 0.92
N ALA A 62 11.19 -16.11 1.95
CA ALA A 62 11.48 -16.36 3.35
C ALA A 62 10.20 -16.43 4.17
N THR A 63 10.28 -17.01 5.37
CA THR A 63 9.17 -17.06 6.32
C THR A 63 9.44 -16.30 7.61
N THR A 64 10.68 -15.84 7.81
CA THR A 64 11.10 -15.11 9.01
C THR A 64 11.64 -13.72 8.67
N GLU A 65 11.56 -12.80 9.62
CA GLU A 65 12.06 -11.42 9.46
C GLU A 65 13.56 -11.39 9.14
N ASN A 66 14.35 -12.20 9.84
CA ASN A 66 15.80 -12.19 9.68
C ASN A 66 16.23 -12.77 8.33
N GLU A 67 15.62 -13.87 7.89
CA GLU A 67 15.86 -14.42 6.54
C GLU A 67 15.41 -13.45 5.46
N GLY A 68 14.24 -12.83 5.61
CA GLY A 68 13.74 -11.80 4.70
C GLY A 68 14.73 -10.64 4.56
N MET A 69 15.27 -10.13 5.68
CA MET A 69 16.27 -9.07 5.64
C MET A 69 17.57 -9.51 4.97
N ALA A 70 18.06 -10.72 5.29
CA ALA A 70 19.27 -11.28 4.66
C ALA A 70 19.11 -11.44 3.14
N LEU A 71 17.93 -11.90 2.68
CA LEU A 71 17.62 -11.99 1.25
C LEU A 71 17.60 -10.61 0.58
N VAL A 72 16.98 -9.63 1.19
CA VAL A 72 16.90 -8.26 0.66
C VAL A 72 18.31 -7.64 0.57
N GLU A 73 19.14 -7.79 1.58
CA GLU A 73 20.52 -7.29 1.58
C GLU A 73 21.40 -7.96 0.51
N ARG A 74 21.27 -9.28 0.35
CA ARG A 74 22.05 -10.07 -0.62
C ARG A 74 21.59 -9.86 -2.05
N LEU A 75 20.28 -9.93 -2.30
CA LEU A 75 19.71 -9.97 -3.63
C LEU A 75 19.40 -8.58 -4.19
N ARG A 76 19.29 -7.54 -3.34
CA ARG A 76 18.95 -6.17 -3.74
C ARG A 76 17.74 -6.14 -4.69
N PRO A 77 16.57 -6.62 -4.26
CA PRO A 77 15.38 -6.65 -5.10
C PRO A 77 14.87 -5.24 -5.39
N ASP A 78 14.03 -5.12 -6.41
CA ASP A 78 13.28 -3.90 -6.69
C ASP A 78 12.03 -3.80 -5.83
N PHE A 79 11.49 -4.96 -5.39
CA PHE A 79 10.23 -5.06 -4.69
C PHE A 79 10.29 -6.09 -3.54
N LEU A 80 9.79 -5.71 -2.37
CA LEU A 80 9.54 -6.60 -1.24
C LEU A 80 8.04 -6.68 -0.99
N PHE A 81 7.49 -7.90 -1.09
CA PHE A 81 6.15 -8.21 -0.63
C PHE A 81 6.22 -9.01 0.68
N THR A 82 5.58 -8.53 1.74
CA THR A 82 5.60 -9.20 3.04
C THR A 82 4.23 -9.16 3.73
N SER A 83 3.92 -10.18 4.53
CA SER A 83 2.79 -10.14 5.47
C SER A 83 3.24 -9.60 6.82
N ASP A 84 2.33 -9.01 7.58
CA ASP A 84 2.60 -8.54 8.94
C ASP A 84 2.95 -9.69 9.90
N GLU A 85 2.31 -10.85 9.74
CA GLU A 85 2.59 -12.07 10.50
C GLU A 85 3.58 -12.96 9.75
N LEU A 86 4.71 -13.27 10.41
CA LEU A 86 5.76 -14.18 9.93
C LEU A 86 5.89 -15.36 10.89
N GLU A 87 6.61 -16.44 10.50
CA GLU A 87 6.90 -17.58 11.40
C GLU A 87 7.73 -17.11 12.60
N GLU A 88 8.69 -16.20 12.37
CA GLU A 88 9.46 -15.52 13.42
C GLU A 88 9.64 -14.06 13.07
N GLY A 89 9.42 -13.18 14.05
CA GLY A 89 9.50 -11.74 13.84
C GLY A 89 8.21 -11.16 13.24
N CYS A 90 8.33 -10.03 12.56
CA CYS A 90 7.19 -9.28 12.06
C CYS A 90 7.52 -8.60 10.71
N GLY A 91 6.61 -8.73 9.74
CA GLY A 91 6.80 -8.09 8.44
C GLY A 91 6.84 -6.56 8.50
N LEU A 92 6.14 -5.97 9.46
CA LEU A 92 6.25 -4.53 9.71
C LEU A 92 7.67 -4.14 10.14
N ALA A 93 8.28 -4.90 11.06
CA ALA A 93 9.66 -4.66 11.48
C ALA A 93 10.64 -4.86 10.31
N LEU A 94 10.40 -5.86 9.46
CA LEU A 94 11.15 -6.08 8.21
C LEU A 94 11.07 -4.85 7.30
N VAL A 95 9.88 -4.31 7.02
CA VAL A 95 9.69 -3.08 6.22
C VAL A 95 10.47 -1.92 6.83
N MET A 96 10.37 -1.72 8.14
CA MET A 96 11.09 -0.65 8.85
C MET A 96 12.62 -0.78 8.70
N ARG A 97 13.16 -2.00 8.80
CA ARG A 97 14.60 -2.27 8.64
C ARG A 97 15.04 -2.02 7.19
N VAL A 98 14.26 -2.48 6.22
CA VAL A 98 14.52 -2.30 4.79
C VAL A 98 14.51 -0.82 4.42
N LYS A 99 13.48 -0.09 4.79
CA LYS A 99 13.36 1.34 4.46
C LYS A 99 14.45 2.21 5.10
N ARG A 100 14.94 1.84 6.29
CA ARG A 100 16.07 2.55 6.91
C ARG A 100 17.39 2.39 6.14
N ARG A 101 17.62 1.23 5.51
CA ARG A 101 18.90 0.92 4.86
C ARG A 101 18.84 1.01 3.33
N LEU A 102 17.68 0.75 2.76
CA LEU A 102 17.47 0.53 1.33
C LEU A 102 16.21 1.24 0.84
N THR A 103 16.22 2.56 0.90
CA THR A 103 15.05 3.41 0.63
C THR A 103 14.45 3.28 -0.77
N ARG A 104 15.21 2.74 -1.73
CA ARG A 104 14.75 2.56 -3.12
C ARG A 104 13.89 1.33 -3.34
N ILE A 105 13.96 0.34 -2.44
CA ILE A 105 13.16 -0.88 -2.55
C ILE A 105 11.70 -0.52 -2.28
N ARG A 106 10.83 -0.85 -3.22
CA ARG A 106 9.39 -0.72 -3.05
C ARG A 106 8.87 -1.81 -2.13
N THR A 107 8.01 -1.45 -1.21
CA THR A 107 7.51 -2.35 -0.18
C THR A 107 5.98 -2.39 -0.21
N LEU A 108 5.43 -3.60 -0.17
CA LEU A 108 4.02 -3.86 -0.04
C LEU A 108 3.79 -4.75 1.17
N LEU A 109 3.10 -4.22 2.17
CA LEU A 109 2.76 -4.92 3.40
C LEU A 109 1.32 -5.41 3.34
N MET A 110 1.12 -6.71 3.45
CA MET A 110 -0.18 -7.34 3.59
C MET A 110 -0.50 -7.53 5.07
N ILE A 111 -1.61 -6.96 5.54
CA ILE A 111 -2.10 -7.14 6.90
C ILE A 111 -3.10 -8.29 6.89
N ARG A 112 -2.81 -9.29 7.73
CA ARG A 112 -3.65 -10.44 7.99
C ARG A 112 -4.64 -10.13 9.09
N GLY A 113 -5.65 -10.51 9.33
CA GLY A 113 -6.55 -10.23 10.44
C GLY A 113 -7.00 -8.76 10.56
N LYS A 114 -7.33 -8.35 11.78
CA LYS A 114 -7.85 -7.01 12.05
C LYS A 114 -6.71 -5.98 12.14
N PRO A 115 -6.71 -4.95 11.28
CA PRO A 115 -5.66 -3.96 11.29
C PRO A 115 -5.66 -3.16 12.60
N SER A 116 -4.50 -3.06 13.26
CA SER A 116 -4.32 -2.20 14.42
C SER A 116 -3.90 -0.80 13.96
N ARG A 117 -4.50 0.23 14.55
CA ARG A 117 -4.14 1.63 14.28
C ARG A 117 -2.65 1.89 14.43
N GLN A 118 -2.05 1.38 15.52
CA GLN A 118 -0.64 1.55 15.81
C GLN A 118 0.24 0.88 14.76
N GLY A 119 -0.11 -0.34 14.32
CA GLY A 119 0.62 -1.06 13.27
C GLY A 119 0.59 -0.33 11.94
N ILE A 120 -0.59 0.16 11.52
CA ILE A 120 -0.73 0.96 10.30
C ILE A 120 0.11 2.24 10.39
N GLN A 121 0.01 2.98 11.48
CA GLN A 121 0.81 4.20 11.68
C GLN A 121 2.31 3.90 11.64
N SER A 122 2.74 2.79 12.23
CA SER A 122 4.15 2.39 12.19
C SER A 122 4.61 2.04 10.77
N ALA A 123 3.79 1.35 9.97
CA ALA A 123 4.10 1.05 8.56
C ALA A 123 4.24 2.33 7.73
N ILE A 124 3.33 3.27 7.94
CA ILE A 124 3.34 4.59 7.31
C ILE A 124 4.60 5.37 7.71
N HIS A 125 4.91 5.42 9.01
CA HIS A 125 6.11 6.10 9.50
C HIS A 125 7.40 5.44 9.01
N ALA A 126 7.35 4.16 8.67
CA ALA A 126 8.47 3.47 8.03
C ALA A 126 8.64 3.83 6.54
N GLY A 127 7.69 4.52 5.93
CA GLY A 127 7.69 4.82 4.49
C GLY A 127 7.30 3.62 3.63
N CYS A 128 6.43 2.74 4.14
CA CYS A 128 5.87 1.65 3.35
C CYS A 128 5.13 2.21 2.13
N ASP A 129 5.40 1.66 0.93
CA ASP A 129 4.81 2.19 -0.31
C ASP A 129 3.38 1.70 -0.54
N GLY A 130 3.03 0.53 0.03
CA GLY A 130 1.66 0.01 -0.05
C GLY A 130 1.27 -0.80 1.16
N ILE A 131 0.03 -0.63 1.62
CA ILE A 131 -0.57 -1.43 2.70
C ILE A 131 -1.90 -1.95 2.20
N LEU A 132 -2.08 -3.26 2.22
CA LEU A 132 -3.31 -3.94 1.80
C LEU A 132 -3.81 -4.92 2.87
N LEU A 133 -5.08 -5.28 2.79
CA LEU A 133 -5.69 -6.28 3.67
C LEU A 133 -5.80 -7.63 2.96
N GLU A 134 -5.37 -8.72 3.62
CA GLU A 134 -5.53 -10.09 3.10
C GLU A 134 -7.01 -10.41 2.81
N SER A 135 -7.92 -9.97 3.68
CA SER A 135 -9.36 -10.19 3.53
C SER A 135 -9.97 -9.58 2.26
N ARG A 136 -9.27 -8.67 1.61
CA ARG A 136 -9.70 -8.02 0.37
C ARG A 136 -8.93 -8.50 -0.87
N MET A 137 -8.00 -9.46 -0.68
CA MET A 137 -7.29 -10.09 -1.79
C MET A 137 -8.27 -10.88 -2.68
N GLY A 138 -7.96 -10.95 -3.98
CA GLY A 138 -8.79 -11.67 -4.95
C GLY A 138 -9.82 -10.80 -5.69
N MET A 139 -10.17 -9.62 -5.15
CA MET A 139 -11.13 -8.69 -5.76
C MET A 139 -10.45 -7.58 -6.58
N GLY A 140 -9.26 -7.86 -7.14
CA GLY A 140 -8.48 -6.86 -7.88
C GLY A 140 -7.57 -5.98 -7.03
N THR A 141 -7.75 -5.95 -5.73
CA THR A 141 -7.00 -5.12 -4.77
C THR A 141 -5.49 -5.32 -4.86
N GLY A 142 -5.03 -6.58 -4.98
CA GLY A 142 -3.60 -6.89 -5.14
C GLY A 142 -3.02 -6.33 -6.44
N LEU A 143 -3.76 -6.44 -7.55
CA LEU A 143 -3.37 -5.89 -8.85
C LEU A 143 -3.26 -4.36 -8.79
N GLU A 144 -4.25 -3.70 -8.17
CA GLU A 144 -4.27 -2.25 -8.00
C GLU A 144 -3.10 -1.77 -7.13
N ALA A 145 -2.83 -2.47 -6.01
CA ALA A 145 -1.71 -2.18 -5.14
C ALA A 145 -0.37 -2.26 -5.89
N ILE A 146 -0.15 -3.33 -6.64
CA ILE A 146 1.07 -3.52 -7.42
C ILE A 146 1.18 -2.47 -8.53
N ARG A 147 0.10 -2.21 -9.28
CA ARG A 147 0.06 -1.16 -10.31
C ARG A 147 0.46 0.19 -9.74
N THR A 148 -0.15 0.57 -8.61
CA THR A 148 0.10 1.85 -7.94
C THR A 148 1.55 1.95 -7.47
N VAL A 149 2.05 0.94 -6.76
CA VAL A 149 3.42 0.96 -6.21
C VAL A 149 4.48 0.84 -7.31
N CYS A 150 4.27 0.03 -8.34
CA CYS A 150 5.17 -0.05 -9.50
C CYS A 150 5.21 1.28 -10.27
N GLY A 151 4.09 1.97 -10.36
CA GLY A 151 4.00 3.31 -10.94
C GLY A 151 4.66 4.41 -10.08
N GLY A 152 5.17 4.08 -8.88
CA GLY A 152 5.76 5.04 -7.94
C GLY A 152 4.72 5.81 -7.13
N GLY A 153 3.48 5.33 -7.09
CA GLY A 153 2.41 5.80 -6.24
C GLY A 153 2.46 5.20 -4.83
N ILE A 154 1.49 5.57 -4.00
CA ILE A 154 1.27 4.99 -2.68
C ILE A 154 -0.07 4.28 -2.71
N TYR A 155 -0.11 3.07 -2.18
CA TYR A 155 -1.35 2.31 -2.05
C TYR A 155 -1.76 2.15 -0.59
N LEU A 156 -2.97 2.58 -0.27
CA LEU A 156 -3.59 2.36 1.04
C LEU A 156 -4.94 1.68 0.81
N ASP A 157 -5.08 0.46 1.30
CA ASP A 157 -6.34 -0.27 1.18
C ASP A 157 -7.48 0.50 1.86
N ARG A 158 -8.62 0.61 1.19
CA ARG A 158 -9.80 1.32 1.70
C ARG A 158 -10.32 0.74 3.02
N GLY A 159 -10.16 -0.54 3.25
CA GLY A 159 -10.49 -1.18 4.52
C GLY A 159 -9.68 -0.67 5.72
N LEU A 160 -8.63 0.12 5.50
CA LEU A 160 -7.86 0.79 6.55
C LEU A 160 -8.50 2.10 7.05
N GLU A 161 -9.50 2.63 6.34
CA GLU A 161 -10.15 3.90 6.67
C GLU A 161 -10.59 4.00 8.14
N PRO A 162 -11.29 2.99 8.73
CA PRO A 162 -11.71 3.05 10.12
C PRO A 162 -10.55 3.15 11.12
N ALA A 163 -9.38 2.64 10.75
CA ALA A 163 -8.19 2.68 11.59
C ALA A 163 -7.35 3.96 11.39
N LEU A 164 -7.52 4.64 10.27
CA LEU A 164 -6.80 5.87 9.91
C LEU A 164 -7.56 7.15 10.31
N VAL A 165 -8.88 7.15 10.16
CA VAL A 165 -9.72 8.31 10.48
C VAL A 165 -9.93 8.41 12.00
N LEU A 166 -9.75 9.60 12.56
CA LEU A 166 -9.98 9.86 13.99
C LEU A 166 -11.48 9.74 14.31
N PRO A 167 -11.87 9.03 15.39
CA PRO A 167 -13.28 8.85 15.77
C PRO A 167 -14.06 10.16 15.97
N ASP A 168 -13.37 11.26 16.30
CA ASP A 168 -13.98 12.57 16.59
C ASP A 168 -14.49 13.32 15.35
N ARG A 169 -14.22 12.82 14.12
CA ARG A 169 -14.73 13.44 12.91
C ARG A 169 -16.24 13.24 12.70
N ALA A 170 -16.79 12.14 13.19
CA ALA A 170 -18.25 11.91 13.15
C ALA A 170 -19.05 12.94 13.98
N LYS A 171 -18.40 13.76 14.82
CA LYS A 171 -19.05 14.72 15.71
C LYS A 171 -18.67 16.19 15.52
N GLY A 172 -18.01 16.57 14.44
CA GLY A 172 -17.87 17.97 14.03
C GLY A 172 -17.15 18.92 15.00
N LYS A 173 -16.46 18.45 16.05
CA LYS A 173 -15.94 19.33 17.12
C LYS A 173 -14.43 19.29 17.38
N ALA A 174 -13.64 18.44 16.76
CA ALA A 174 -12.21 18.29 17.12
C ALA A 174 -11.19 18.84 16.11
N ALA A 175 -11.55 19.67 15.16
CA ALA A 175 -10.65 20.16 14.11
C ALA A 175 -10.37 21.67 14.19
N ARG A 176 -10.03 22.20 15.39
CA ARG A 176 -9.37 23.51 15.53
C ARG A 176 -7.89 23.42 15.96
N ALA A 177 -7.24 22.30 15.77
CA ALA A 177 -5.78 22.26 15.67
C ALA A 177 -5.42 22.94 14.33
N VAL A 178 -4.47 23.86 14.35
CA VAL A 178 -4.00 24.69 13.24
C VAL A 178 -4.03 23.88 11.95
N GLN A 179 -5.04 24.12 11.08
CA GLN A 179 -5.06 23.48 9.76
C GLN A 179 -3.83 23.99 9.00
N PRO A 180 -2.99 23.11 8.49
CA PRO A 180 -1.84 23.52 7.72
C PRO A 180 -2.31 24.35 6.52
N ASN A 181 -1.78 25.55 6.37
CA ASN A 181 -2.15 26.47 5.29
C ASN A 181 -1.58 25.99 3.96
N LEU A 182 -2.28 25.04 3.34
CA LEU A 182 -1.94 24.53 2.01
C LEU A 182 -2.59 25.43 0.95
N SER A 183 -1.82 25.75 -0.09
CA SER A 183 -2.36 26.42 -1.27
C SER A 183 -3.30 25.50 -2.07
N PRO A 184 -4.19 26.04 -2.92
CA PRO A 184 -5.04 25.21 -3.78
C PRO A 184 -4.25 24.22 -4.63
N ARG A 185 -3.09 24.61 -5.15
CA ARG A 185 -2.20 23.72 -5.93
C ARG A 185 -1.57 22.61 -5.10
N GLU A 186 -1.23 22.89 -3.85
CA GLU A 186 -0.74 21.85 -2.92
C GLU A 186 -1.84 20.87 -2.55
N LEU A 187 -3.08 21.34 -2.40
CA LEU A 187 -4.25 20.46 -2.19
C LEU A 187 -4.54 19.59 -3.41
N ASP A 188 -4.48 20.15 -4.64
CA ASP A 188 -4.64 19.38 -5.87
C ASP A 188 -3.62 18.25 -5.98
N VAL A 189 -2.36 18.57 -5.70
CA VAL A 189 -1.26 17.57 -5.71
C VAL A 189 -1.47 16.52 -4.61
N LEU A 190 -1.92 16.95 -3.43
CA LEU A 190 -2.14 16.08 -2.29
C LEU A 190 -3.31 15.12 -2.50
N ALA A 191 -4.41 15.58 -3.09
CA ALA A 191 -5.56 14.75 -3.44
C ALA A 191 -5.17 13.63 -4.43
N ARG A 192 -4.39 13.96 -5.45
CA ARG A 192 -3.88 12.97 -6.40
C ARG A 192 -2.86 12.01 -5.80
N LEU A 193 -2.04 12.50 -4.88
CA LEU A 193 -1.13 11.66 -4.10
C LEU A 193 -1.90 10.61 -3.30
N VAL A 194 -2.97 11.02 -2.61
CA VAL A 194 -3.86 10.12 -1.85
C VAL A 194 -4.57 9.15 -2.79
N GLY A 195 -4.90 9.56 -4.01
CA GLY A 195 -5.39 8.70 -5.09
C GLY A 195 -4.36 7.72 -5.65
N GLY A 196 -3.15 7.66 -5.09
CA GLY A 196 -2.11 6.71 -5.50
C GLY A 196 -1.33 7.12 -6.75
N GLU A 197 -1.51 8.33 -7.28
CA GLU A 197 -0.84 8.77 -8.50
C GLU A 197 0.65 8.98 -8.30
N SER A 198 1.45 8.60 -9.31
CA SER A 198 2.88 8.91 -9.37
C SER A 198 3.11 10.39 -9.71
N ASN A 199 4.30 10.92 -9.40
CA ASN A 199 4.64 12.29 -9.75
C ASN A 199 4.51 12.57 -11.26
N ALA A 200 4.80 11.58 -12.11
CA ALA A 200 4.65 11.69 -13.55
C ALA A 200 3.17 11.76 -13.96
N THR A 201 2.32 10.99 -13.31
CA THR A 201 0.88 11.01 -13.55
C THR A 201 0.26 12.32 -13.07
N ILE A 202 0.61 12.76 -11.85
CA ILE A 202 0.18 14.06 -11.30
C ILE A 202 0.59 15.21 -12.23
N ALA A 203 1.83 15.19 -12.71
CA ALA A 203 2.36 16.22 -13.62
C ALA A 203 1.52 16.31 -14.91
N ARG A 204 1.19 15.17 -15.52
CA ARG A 204 0.32 15.12 -16.71
C ARG A 204 -1.08 15.67 -16.42
N HIS A 205 -1.70 15.26 -15.33
CA HIS A 205 -3.06 15.68 -14.98
C HIS A 205 -3.15 17.18 -14.63
N LEU A 206 -2.11 17.73 -14.01
CA LEU A 206 -2.08 19.12 -13.62
C LEU A 206 -1.44 20.04 -14.66
N TYR A 207 -0.98 19.49 -15.81
CA TYR A 207 -0.30 20.21 -16.89
C TYR A 207 0.93 21.00 -16.41
N VAL A 208 1.75 20.35 -15.56
CA VAL A 208 2.99 20.91 -15.02
C VAL A 208 4.16 19.96 -15.20
N SER A 209 5.38 20.40 -14.92
CA SER A 209 6.55 19.52 -14.93
C SER A 209 6.57 18.59 -13.71
N VAL A 210 7.25 17.44 -13.84
CA VAL A 210 7.49 16.52 -12.71
C VAL A 210 8.24 17.23 -11.56
N ASP A 211 9.15 18.13 -11.89
CA ASP A 211 9.90 18.89 -10.87
C ASP A 211 9.03 19.91 -10.15
N THR A 212 8.04 20.49 -10.83
CA THR A 212 7.01 21.30 -10.18
C THR A 212 6.20 20.49 -9.16
N VAL A 213 5.80 19.27 -9.53
CA VAL A 213 5.10 18.36 -8.60
C VAL A 213 5.97 18.01 -7.39
N LYS A 214 7.25 17.68 -7.61
CA LYS A 214 8.20 17.42 -6.51
C LYS A 214 8.32 18.61 -5.57
N THR A 215 8.34 19.83 -6.11
CA THR A 215 8.40 21.06 -5.33
C THR A 215 7.15 21.25 -4.48
N HIS A 216 5.95 21.06 -5.05
CA HIS A 216 4.70 21.10 -4.30
C HIS A 216 4.65 20.05 -3.20
N LEU A 217 5.04 18.80 -3.50
CA LEU A 217 5.10 17.73 -2.50
C LEU A 217 6.06 18.03 -1.36
N ARG A 218 7.22 18.60 -1.66
CA ARG A 218 8.15 19.04 -0.62
C ARG A 218 7.55 20.12 0.28
N ASN A 219 6.86 21.10 -0.29
CA ASN A 219 6.17 22.12 0.47
C ASN A 219 5.04 21.55 1.34
N VAL A 220 4.24 20.62 0.78
CA VAL A 220 3.21 19.88 1.51
C VAL A 220 3.83 19.14 2.69
N GLN A 221 4.91 18.38 2.45
CA GLN A 221 5.60 17.64 3.52
C GLN A 221 6.09 18.57 4.64
N LEU A 222 6.69 19.70 4.29
CA LEU A 222 7.13 20.69 5.28
C LEU A 222 5.95 21.26 6.10
N LYS A 223 4.86 21.65 5.44
CA LYS A 223 3.69 22.23 6.11
C LYS A 223 2.94 21.23 6.97
N LEU A 224 2.88 19.96 6.54
CA LEU A 224 2.28 18.86 7.29
C LEU A 224 3.23 18.24 8.32
N GLN A 225 4.51 18.63 8.33
CA GLN A 225 5.57 17.98 9.10
C GLN A 225 5.67 16.47 8.80
N ALA A 226 5.39 16.11 7.55
CA ALA A 226 5.44 14.74 7.08
C ALA A 226 6.87 14.32 6.74
N ARG A 227 7.27 13.11 7.15
CA ARG A 227 8.63 12.56 6.95
C ARG A 227 8.88 12.15 5.50
N ASP A 228 7.83 11.68 4.85
CA ASP A 228 7.85 11.18 3.48
C ASP A 228 6.47 11.35 2.83
N ARG A 229 6.35 10.92 1.57
CA ARG A 229 5.12 11.07 0.79
C ARG A 229 3.97 10.22 1.34
N THR A 230 4.25 9.03 1.89
CA THR A 230 3.23 8.14 2.48
C THR A 230 2.67 8.76 3.75
N HIS A 231 3.54 9.30 4.60
CA HIS A 231 3.12 10.03 5.79
C HIS A 231 2.29 11.27 5.44
N ALA A 232 2.65 12.00 4.38
CA ALA A 232 1.87 13.15 3.91
C ALA A 232 0.46 12.76 3.45
N ALA A 233 0.31 11.67 2.71
CA ALA A 233 -0.99 11.16 2.27
C ALA A 233 -1.89 10.80 3.46
N VAL A 234 -1.34 10.13 4.45
CA VAL A 234 -2.09 9.73 5.65
C VAL A 234 -2.50 10.93 6.50
N LEU A 235 -1.59 11.88 6.71
CA LEU A 235 -1.92 13.11 7.43
C LEU A 235 -3.02 13.90 6.70
N ALA A 236 -3.01 13.89 5.36
CA ALA A 236 -4.06 14.50 4.57
C ALA A 236 -5.44 13.89 4.86
N LEU A 237 -5.52 12.55 4.90
CA LEU A 237 -6.74 11.83 5.26
C LEU A 237 -7.14 12.07 6.72
N GLN A 238 -6.17 12.02 7.66
CA GLN A 238 -6.41 12.24 9.09
C GLN A 238 -6.90 13.65 9.41
N PHE A 239 -6.32 14.66 8.78
CA PHE A 239 -6.74 16.06 8.96
C PHE A 239 -7.93 16.44 8.09
N GLY A 240 -8.37 15.56 7.15
CA GLY A 240 -9.42 15.78 6.23
C GLY A 240 -9.21 16.93 5.28
N LEU A 241 -8.00 17.04 4.89
CA LEU A 241 -7.62 17.98 3.84
C LEU A 241 -8.07 17.47 2.48
N VAL A 242 -8.20 16.14 2.36
CA VAL A 242 -8.71 15.43 1.18
C VAL A 242 -9.57 14.27 1.61
N ASP A 243 -10.52 13.88 0.77
CA ASP A 243 -11.34 12.69 0.98
C ASP A 243 -10.62 11.42 0.51
N TRP A 244 -11.11 10.27 1.00
CA TRP A 244 -10.65 8.99 0.49
C TRP A 244 -11.02 8.87 -0.99
N PRO A 245 -10.09 8.44 -1.86
CA PRO A 245 -10.37 8.35 -3.29
C PRO A 245 -11.54 7.40 -3.56
N GLU A 246 -12.47 7.81 -4.42
CA GLU A 246 -13.51 6.91 -4.93
C GLU A 246 -12.87 5.71 -5.63
N PRO A 247 -13.45 4.49 -5.52
CA PRO A 247 -12.97 3.35 -6.30
C PRO A 247 -13.02 3.72 -7.77
N ALA A 248 -11.96 3.40 -8.51
CA ALA A 248 -12.00 3.51 -9.96
C ALA A 248 -13.20 2.67 -10.45
N ASN A 249 -14.25 3.33 -10.96
CA ASN A 249 -15.30 2.64 -11.68
C ASN A 249 -14.67 2.14 -12.97
N ASP A 250 -14.29 0.86 -13.01
CA ASP A 250 -14.01 0.19 -14.27
C ASP A 250 -15.30 0.19 -15.10
N ARG A 251 -15.41 1.16 -16.00
CA ARG A 251 -16.36 1.13 -17.11
C ARG A 251 -15.76 0.38 -18.27
#